data_2c5d6807a18e3c6d3f1fde440d106271
#
_entry.id   2c5d6807a18e3c6d3f1fde440d106271
#
_cell.length_a   1.000
_cell.length_b   1.000
_cell.length_c   1.000
_cell.angle_alpha   90.00
_cell.angle_beta   90.00
_cell.angle_gamma   90.00
#
_symmetry.space_group_name_H-M   'P 1'
#
loop_
_entity.id
_entity.type
_entity.pdbx_description
1 polymer ?
#
loop_
_entity_poly.entity_id
_entity_poly.type
_entity_poly.pdbx_seq_one_letter_code
_entity_poly.pdbx_strand_id
1 'polypeptide(L)'
;PRAEAMVENFVFQWLRLRELENIDPDQEIYPAYNPGLLEAFRKEIRLFAGNIFSENASILNLLTADYTYLNEDLALHYGISDIKGGHFRKVQLDDDERFGLLGTGGVLMVTSYANRTTPVIRGAYIMENFQGVPPASPPPNVEDFPETPEGATV
;
A
#
# COMPACT_ATOMS: atom_id res chain seq x y z
N PRO A 1 4.91 -9.43 21.33
CA PRO A 1 4.96 -10.80 20.75
C PRO A 1 3.65 -11.23 20.10
N ARG A 2 2.46 -11.14 20.80
CA ARG A 2 1.18 -11.60 20.21
C ARG A 2 0.64 -10.64 19.16
N ALA A 3 0.73 -9.33 19.38
CA ALA A 3 0.32 -8.32 18.42
C ALA A 3 1.16 -8.37 17.14
N GLU A 4 2.47 -8.55 17.26
CA GLU A 4 3.36 -8.73 16.11
C GLU A 4 2.99 -9.98 15.30
N ALA A 5 2.76 -11.12 15.97
CA ALA A 5 2.33 -12.34 15.29
C ALA A 5 0.97 -12.16 14.61
N MET A 6 0.05 -11.37 15.18
CA MET A 6 -1.22 -11.03 14.55
C MET A 6 -1.02 -10.20 13.28
N VAL A 7 -0.16 -9.18 13.32
CA VAL A 7 0.15 -8.36 12.14
C VAL A 7 0.76 -9.23 11.04
N GLU A 8 1.80 -10.00 11.33
CA GLU A 8 2.50 -10.85 10.35
C GLU A 8 1.59 -11.94 9.75
N ASN A 9 0.75 -12.58 10.56
CA ASN A 9 -0.03 -13.71 10.09
C ASN A 9 -1.42 -13.32 9.58
N PHE A 10 -2.02 -12.26 10.11
CA PHE A 10 -3.34 -11.83 9.70
C PHE A 10 -3.28 -10.63 8.75
N VAL A 11 -2.68 -9.49 9.15
CA VAL A 11 -2.72 -8.27 8.33
C VAL A 11 -1.99 -8.47 7.01
N PHE A 12 -0.81 -9.11 7.02
CA PHE A 12 -0.06 -9.36 5.80
C PHE A 12 -0.76 -10.35 4.85
N GLN A 13 -1.50 -11.31 5.40
CA GLN A 13 -2.30 -12.22 4.59
C GLN A 13 -3.57 -11.54 4.08
N TRP A 14 -4.30 -10.85 4.95
CA TRP A 14 -5.52 -10.11 4.60
C TRP A 14 -5.28 -9.08 3.51
N LEU A 15 -4.20 -8.29 3.63
CA LEU A 15 -3.82 -7.27 2.65
C LEU A 15 -2.98 -7.81 1.48
N ARG A 16 -2.81 -9.13 1.37
CA ARG A 16 -2.01 -9.80 0.32
C ARG A 16 -0.57 -9.26 0.20
N LEU A 17 -0.01 -8.71 1.26
CA LEU A 17 1.32 -8.06 1.26
C LEU A 17 2.49 -9.04 1.03
N ARG A 18 2.23 -10.34 1.14
CA ARG A 18 3.22 -11.38 0.75
C ARG A 18 3.47 -11.40 -0.75
N GLU A 19 2.51 -10.93 -1.55
CA GLU A 19 2.64 -10.84 -3.00
C GLU A 19 3.57 -9.71 -3.45
N LEU A 20 3.88 -8.75 -2.58
CA LEU A 20 4.82 -7.66 -2.88
C LEU A 20 6.19 -8.15 -3.36
N GLU A 21 6.66 -9.30 -2.88
CA GLU A 21 7.94 -9.89 -3.28
C GLU A 21 7.94 -10.38 -4.75
N ASN A 22 6.75 -10.62 -5.31
CA ASN A 22 6.58 -11.08 -6.69
C ASN A 22 6.37 -9.94 -7.68
N ILE A 23 6.26 -8.71 -7.20
CA ILE A 23 6.07 -7.53 -8.05
C ILE A 23 7.45 -6.91 -8.29
N ASP A 24 7.83 -6.86 -9.56
CA ASP A 24 9.06 -6.20 -10.02
C ASP A 24 8.68 -4.99 -10.85
N PRO A 25 8.63 -3.77 -10.24
CA PRO A 25 8.28 -2.55 -10.96
C PRO A 25 9.28 -2.24 -12.06
N ASP A 26 8.77 -1.78 -13.18
CA ASP A 26 9.57 -1.36 -14.32
C ASP A 26 10.54 -0.24 -13.92
N GLN A 27 11.83 -0.52 -14.01
CA GLN A 27 12.92 0.41 -13.62
C GLN A 27 13.00 1.65 -14.52
N GLU A 28 12.51 1.58 -15.77
CA GLU A 28 12.47 2.73 -16.67
C GLU A 28 11.38 3.72 -16.25
N ILE A 29 10.25 3.19 -15.74
CA ILE A 29 9.12 3.98 -15.28
C ILE A 29 9.29 4.42 -13.82
N TYR A 30 9.82 3.53 -12.98
CA TYR A 30 9.99 3.75 -11.54
C TYR A 30 11.45 3.67 -11.09
N PRO A 31 12.33 4.57 -11.56
CA PRO A 31 13.78 4.51 -11.28
C PRO A 31 14.14 4.65 -9.80
N ALA A 32 13.26 5.20 -9.00
CA ALA A 32 13.45 5.32 -7.54
C ALA A 32 13.15 4.04 -6.77
N TYR A 33 12.51 3.05 -7.41
CA TYR A 33 12.21 1.77 -6.75
C TYR A 33 13.48 0.96 -6.51
N ASN A 34 13.58 0.39 -5.32
CA ASN A 34 14.67 -0.49 -4.92
C ASN A 34 14.21 -1.44 -3.80
N PRO A 35 14.93 -2.55 -3.53
CA PRO A 35 14.57 -3.49 -2.47
C PRO A 35 14.45 -2.87 -1.07
N GLY A 36 15.21 -1.81 -0.77
CA GLY A 36 15.11 -1.08 0.50
C GLY A 36 13.77 -0.37 0.66
N LEU A 37 13.22 0.16 -0.43
CA LEU A 37 11.90 0.79 -0.44
C LEU A 37 10.78 -0.24 -0.21
N LEU A 38 10.90 -1.43 -0.81
CA LEU A 38 9.96 -2.54 -0.56
C LEU A 38 9.91 -2.92 0.93
N GLU A 39 11.08 -3.09 1.54
CA GLU A 39 11.15 -3.37 2.98
C GLU A 39 10.61 -2.21 3.83
N ALA A 40 10.78 -0.97 3.38
CA ALA A 40 10.21 0.19 4.05
C ALA A 40 8.68 0.18 4.00
N PHE A 41 8.04 -0.15 2.87
CA PHE A 41 6.60 -0.33 2.75
C PHE A 41 6.06 -1.41 3.70
N ARG A 42 6.73 -2.54 3.78
CA ARG A 42 6.35 -3.63 4.69
C ARG A 42 6.45 -3.20 6.15
N LYS A 43 7.52 -2.50 6.49
CA LYS A 43 7.77 -2.02 7.86
C LYS A 43 6.81 -0.92 8.27
N GLU A 44 6.44 -0.03 7.36
CA GLU A 44 5.39 0.98 7.57
C GLU A 44 4.10 0.31 8.04
N ILE A 45 3.56 -0.63 7.24
CA ILE A 45 2.30 -1.30 7.53
C ILE A 45 2.38 -2.10 8.83
N ARG A 46 3.52 -2.78 9.07
CA ARG A 46 3.75 -3.52 10.32
C ARG A 46 3.67 -2.63 11.55
N LEU A 47 4.32 -1.47 11.51
CA LEU A 47 4.32 -0.51 12.61
C LEU A 47 2.96 0.16 12.77
N PHE A 48 2.32 0.53 11.67
CA PHE A 48 1.03 1.19 11.66
C PHE A 48 -0.07 0.29 12.26
N ALA A 49 -0.26 -0.90 11.72
CA ALA A 49 -1.24 -1.86 12.22
C ALA A 49 -0.87 -2.35 13.63
N GLY A 50 0.42 -2.61 13.88
CA GLY A 50 0.93 -3.02 15.19
C GLY A 50 0.64 -1.98 16.27
N ASN A 51 0.77 -0.70 15.99
CA ASN A 51 0.42 0.37 16.93
C ASN A 51 -1.08 0.37 17.26
N ILE A 52 -1.96 0.27 16.25
CA ILE A 52 -3.42 0.25 16.46
C ILE A 52 -3.83 -0.91 17.36
N PHE A 53 -3.27 -2.11 17.14
CA PHE A 53 -3.59 -3.28 17.95
C PHE A 53 -2.96 -3.24 19.36
N SER A 54 -1.73 -2.73 19.51
CA SER A 54 -1.05 -2.66 20.81
C SER A 54 -1.64 -1.61 21.72
N GLU A 55 -2.07 -0.48 21.18
CA GLU A 55 -2.71 0.62 21.89
C GLU A 55 -4.21 0.41 22.12
N ASN A 56 -4.77 -0.71 21.62
CA ASN A 56 -6.22 -0.97 21.63
C ASN A 56 -7.03 0.21 21.06
N ALA A 57 -6.49 0.83 20.02
CA ALA A 57 -7.11 1.96 19.35
C ALA A 57 -8.32 1.52 18.50
N SER A 58 -9.13 2.48 18.05
CA SER A 58 -10.26 2.18 17.18
C SER A 58 -9.80 1.48 15.91
N ILE A 59 -10.47 0.39 15.52
CA ILE A 59 -10.21 -0.31 14.25
C ILE A 59 -10.46 0.59 13.03
N LEU A 60 -11.30 1.61 13.16
CA LEU A 60 -11.54 2.60 12.11
C LEU A 60 -10.27 3.39 11.76
N ASN A 61 -9.31 3.49 12.69
CA ASN A 61 -8.02 4.13 12.44
C ASN A 61 -7.22 3.40 11.34
N LEU A 62 -7.50 2.12 11.07
CA LEU A 62 -6.93 1.44 9.91
C LEU A 62 -7.28 2.13 8.59
N LEU A 63 -8.40 2.85 8.52
CA LEU A 63 -8.85 3.54 7.31
C LEU A 63 -8.73 5.07 7.41
N THR A 64 -8.80 5.64 8.63
CA THR A 64 -8.97 7.08 8.81
C THR A 64 -7.83 7.76 9.55
N ALA A 65 -6.81 7.01 10.00
CA ALA A 65 -5.70 7.64 10.73
C ALA A 65 -4.93 8.61 9.82
N ASP A 66 -4.71 9.79 10.34
CA ASP A 66 -3.99 10.90 9.73
C ASP A 66 -2.48 10.87 10.00
N TYR A 67 -1.95 9.70 10.32
CA TYR A 67 -0.53 9.47 10.57
C TYR A 67 -0.05 8.15 9.96
N THR A 68 1.24 8.04 9.74
CA THR A 68 1.91 6.79 9.38
C THR A 68 3.29 6.67 10.06
N TYR A 69 4.07 5.67 9.68
CA TYR A 69 5.42 5.42 10.19
C TYR A 69 6.44 5.49 9.07
N LEU A 70 7.35 6.48 9.12
CA LEU A 70 8.32 6.76 8.08
C LEU A 70 9.75 6.75 8.63
N ASN A 71 10.69 6.29 7.80
CA ASN A 71 12.09 6.66 7.83
C ASN A 71 12.39 7.71 6.74
N GLU A 72 13.63 8.16 6.60
CA GLU A 72 14.01 9.17 5.60
C GLU A 72 13.70 8.72 4.17
N ASP A 73 14.07 7.50 3.80
CA ASP A 73 13.89 6.99 2.43
C ASP A 73 12.42 6.95 2.03
N LEU A 74 11.57 6.44 2.92
CA LEU A 74 10.13 6.35 2.67
C LEU A 74 9.46 7.73 2.69
N ALA A 75 9.91 8.63 3.56
CA ALA A 75 9.44 9.99 3.60
C ALA A 75 9.76 10.75 2.30
N LEU A 76 10.98 10.62 1.79
CA LEU A 76 11.37 11.21 0.50
C LEU A 76 10.54 10.63 -0.65
N HIS A 77 10.26 9.32 -0.64
CA HIS A 77 9.38 8.70 -1.62
C HIS A 77 7.94 9.25 -1.57
N TYR A 78 7.46 9.64 -0.39
CA TYR A 78 6.15 10.29 -0.20
C TYR A 78 6.17 11.82 -0.40
N GLY A 79 7.33 12.40 -0.76
CA GLY A 79 7.49 13.83 -0.93
C GLY A 79 7.61 14.63 0.38
N ILE A 80 7.87 13.94 1.50
CA ILE A 80 8.02 14.55 2.83
C ILE A 80 9.51 14.74 3.13
N SER A 81 9.99 15.97 3.21
CA SER A 81 11.43 16.30 3.28
C SER A 81 12.01 16.37 4.69
N ASP A 82 11.16 16.54 5.72
CA ASP A 82 11.62 16.90 7.07
C ASP A 82 12.01 15.72 7.96
N ILE A 83 11.89 14.50 7.45
CA ILE A 83 12.25 13.26 8.15
C ILE A 83 13.67 12.88 7.78
N LYS A 84 14.55 12.70 8.79
CA LYS A 84 15.96 12.35 8.60
C LYS A 84 16.34 11.07 9.35
N GLY A 85 17.19 10.26 8.71
CA GLY A 85 17.76 9.03 9.27
C GLY A 85 16.91 7.78 9.05
N GLY A 86 17.54 6.61 9.23
CA GLY A 86 16.96 5.30 8.89
C GLY A 86 15.97 4.73 9.91
N HIS A 87 15.75 5.38 11.07
CA HIS A 87 14.81 4.87 12.07
C HIS A 87 13.38 5.31 11.74
N PHE A 88 12.44 4.38 11.87
CA PHE A 88 11.02 4.64 11.68
C PHE A 88 10.44 5.39 12.88
N ARG A 89 9.62 6.39 12.61
CA ARG A 89 8.90 7.17 13.62
C ARG A 89 7.49 7.48 13.14
N LYS A 90 6.59 7.70 14.09
CA LYS A 90 5.23 8.17 13.80
C LYS A 90 5.30 9.59 13.25
N VAL A 91 4.65 9.82 12.11
CA VAL A 91 4.60 11.10 11.41
C VAL A 91 3.15 11.45 11.13
N GLN A 92 2.77 12.68 11.47
CA GLN A 92 1.47 13.23 11.13
C GLN A 92 1.45 13.56 9.64
N LEU A 93 0.36 13.25 8.96
CA LEU A 93 0.16 13.55 7.55
C LEU A 93 -0.71 14.81 7.40
N ASP A 94 -0.29 15.71 6.54
CA ASP A 94 -1.02 16.96 6.26
C ASP A 94 -2.06 16.76 5.13
N ASP A 95 -1.93 15.69 4.35
CA ASP A 95 -2.74 15.36 3.19
C ASP A 95 -3.52 14.06 3.40
N ASP A 96 -4.82 14.11 3.14
CA ASP A 96 -5.74 12.97 3.31
C ASP A 96 -5.58 11.88 2.24
N GLU A 97 -4.88 12.14 1.14
CA GLU A 97 -4.60 11.16 0.09
C GLU A 97 -3.86 9.91 0.61
N ARG A 98 -3.14 10.05 1.74
CA ARG A 98 -2.35 8.97 2.35
C ARG A 98 -2.87 8.48 3.70
N PHE A 99 -4.09 8.86 4.07
CA PHE A 99 -4.66 8.42 5.34
C PHE A 99 -4.94 6.92 5.36
N GLY A 100 -4.64 6.29 6.49
CA GLY A 100 -4.89 4.88 6.73
C GLY A 100 -4.11 3.92 5.83
N LEU A 101 -4.46 2.65 5.91
CA LEU A 101 -3.80 1.56 5.17
C LEU A 101 -3.87 1.72 3.64
N LEU A 102 -4.99 2.24 3.13
CA LEU A 102 -5.22 2.36 1.69
C LEU A 102 -4.29 3.38 1.03
N GLY A 103 -3.78 4.35 1.79
CA GLY A 103 -2.81 5.34 1.33
C GLY A 103 -1.35 4.89 1.42
N THR A 104 -1.05 3.72 2.04
CA THR A 104 0.32 3.21 2.18
C THR A 104 0.89 2.71 0.85
N GLY A 105 2.19 2.89 0.65
CA GLY A 105 2.87 2.46 -0.57
C GLY A 105 2.76 0.96 -0.84
N GLY A 106 2.78 0.14 0.20
CA GLY A 106 2.63 -1.31 0.05
C GLY A 106 1.26 -1.72 -0.49
N VAL A 107 0.16 -1.11 -0.01
CA VAL A 107 -1.19 -1.39 -0.52
C VAL A 107 -1.35 -0.83 -1.94
N LEU A 108 -0.81 0.35 -2.21
CA LEU A 108 -0.85 0.93 -3.56
C LEU A 108 -0.08 0.08 -4.56
N MET A 109 1.07 -0.49 -4.16
CA MET A 109 1.90 -1.35 -5.00
C MET A 109 1.21 -2.70 -5.28
N VAL A 110 0.69 -3.39 -4.26
CA VAL A 110 0.03 -4.70 -4.46
C VAL A 110 -1.26 -4.61 -5.29
N THR A 111 -1.80 -3.41 -5.44
CA THR A 111 -2.99 -3.12 -6.25
C THR A 111 -2.67 -2.45 -7.58
N SER A 112 -1.44 -2.59 -8.07
CA SER A 112 -0.95 -2.03 -9.34
C SER A 112 -0.24 -3.09 -10.18
N TYR A 113 -0.09 -2.83 -11.48
CA TYR A 113 0.83 -3.59 -12.34
C TYR A 113 2.26 -3.06 -12.19
N ALA A 114 3.23 -3.81 -12.73
CA ALA A 114 4.63 -3.43 -12.72
C ALA A 114 4.91 -2.09 -13.44
N ASN A 115 4.07 -1.74 -14.42
CA ASN A 115 4.27 -0.59 -15.31
C ASN A 115 3.16 0.47 -15.23
N ARG A 116 2.07 0.22 -14.48
CA ARG A 116 0.94 1.18 -14.40
C ARG A 116 0.08 0.96 -13.15
N THR A 117 -0.60 2.02 -12.74
CA THR A 117 -1.69 1.92 -11.77
C THR A 117 -2.97 1.39 -12.43
N THR A 118 -3.81 0.68 -11.67
CA THR A 118 -5.06 0.12 -12.18
C THR A 118 -6.21 0.36 -11.22
N PRO A 119 -7.05 1.37 -11.47
CA PRO A 119 -8.23 1.63 -10.66
C PRO A 119 -9.16 0.42 -10.53
N VAL A 120 -9.25 -0.40 -11.59
CA VAL A 120 -10.09 -1.62 -11.61
C VAL A 120 -9.57 -2.66 -10.61
N ILE A 121 -8.27 -2.97 -10.62
CA ILE A 121 -7.66 -3.92 -9.64
C ILE A 121 -7.82 -3.37 -8.22
N ARG A 122 -7.62 -2.06 -8.04
CA ARG A 122 -7.79 -1.42 -6.73
C ARG A 122 -9.23 -1.47 -6.23
N GLY A 123 -10.21 -1.26 -7.11
CA GLY A 123 -11.63 -1.43 -6.80
C GLY A 123 -11.97 -2.87 -6.42
N ALA A 124 -11.53 -3.85 -7.21
CA ALA A 124 -11.71 -5.28 -6.92
C ALA A 124 -11.08 -5.66 -5.58
N TYR A 125 -9.87 -5.20 -5.31
CA TYR A 125 -9.17 -5.43 -4.04
C TYR A 125 -9.98 -4.91 -2.82
N ILE A 126 -10.57 -3.72 -2.91
CA ILE A 126 -11.41 -3.17 -1.84
C ILE A 126 -12.66 -4.03 -1.65
N MET A 127 -13.33 -4.42 -2.73
CA MET A 127 -14.51 -5.28 -2.65
C MET A 127 -14.20 -6.63 -2.01
N GLU A 128 -13.12 -7.27 -2.41
CA GLU A 128 -12.72 -8.58 -1.88
C GLU A 128 -12.26 -8.51 -0.43
N ASN A 129 -11.31 -7.62 -0.11
CA ASN A 129 -10.61 -7.65 1.17
C ASN A 129 -11.32 -6.85 2.28
N PHE A 130 -12.08 -5.81 1.93
CA PHE A 130 -12.75 -4.97 2.93
C PHE A 130 -14.26 -5.19 2.99
N GLN A 131 -14.90 -5.49 1.88
CA GLN A 131 -16.36 -5.74 1.84
C GLN A 131 -16.70 -7.24 1.87
N GLY A 132 -15.74 -8.12 1.55
CA GLY A 132 -15.98 -9.57 1.46
C GLY A 132 -16.87 -9.97 0.28
N VAL A 133 -17.01 -9.10 -0.72
CA VAL A 133 -17.85 -9.32 -1.91
C VAL A 133 -16.96 -9.18 -3.15
N PRO A 134 -16.46 -10.30 -3.72
CA PRO A 134 -15.68 -10.23 -4.94
C PRO A 134 -16.52 -9.66 -6.10
N PRO A 135 -15.89 -8.93 -7.04
CA PRO A 135 -16.59 -8.41 -8.20
C PRO A 135 -17.20 -9.55 -9.03
N ALA A 136 -18.35 -9.30 -9.63
CA ALA A 136 -18.96 -10.24 -10.56
C ALA A 136 -18.04 -10.46 -11.76
N SER A 137 -18.07 -11.67 -12.33
CA SER A 137 -17.35 -11.95 -13.57
C SER A 137 -17.85 -11.00 -14.67
N PRO A 138 -16.98 -10.46 -15.53
CA PRO A 138 -17.40 -9.61 -16.63
C PRO A 138 -18.37 -10.35 -17.56
N PRO A 139 -19.34 -9.66 -18.15
CA PRO A 139 -20.21 -10.25 -19.17
C PRO A 139 -19.38 -10.83 -20.33
N PRO A 140 -19.85 -11.92 -20.99
CA PRO A 140 -19.06 -12.64 -21.98
C PRO A 140 -18.71 -11.86 -23.27
N ASN A 141 -19.24 -10.67 -23.45
CA ASN A 141 -19.06 -9.84 -24.64
C ASN A 141 -18.38 -8.48 -24.34
N VAL A 142 -17.69 -8.34 -23.23
CA VAL A 142 -16.92 -7.13 -22.92
C VAL A 142 -15.51 -7.31 -23.47
N GLU A 143 -15.13 -6.45 -24.41
CA GLU A 143 -13.76 -6.36 -24.90
C GLU A 143 -12.83 -5.87 -23.77
N ASP A 144 -11.61 -6.39 -23.75
CA ASP A 144 -10.58 -5.92 -22.83
C ASP A 144 -10.33 -4.41 -23.03
N PHE A 145 -10.00 -3.70 -21.95
CA PHE A 145 -9.61 -2.30 -22.07
C PHE A 145 -8.42 -2.20 -23.03
N PRO A 146 -8.48 -1.29 -24.02
CA PRO A 146 -7.35 -1.09 -24.91
C PRO A 146 -6.11 -0.73 -24.09
N GLU A 147 -5.00 -1.39 -24.38
CA GLU A 147 -3.73 -1.01 -23.78
C GLU A 147 -3.43 0.45 -24.14
N THR A 148 -3.06 1.23 -23.11
CA THR A 148 -2.65 2.62 -23.32
C THR A 148 -1.43 2.62 -24.26
N PRO A 149 -1.46 3.33 -25.39
CA PRO A 149 -0.30 3.39 -26.27
C PRO A 149 0.95 3.84 -25.51
N GLU A 150 2.07 3.22 -25.78
CA GLU A 150 3.37 3.67 -25.25
C GLU A 150 3.54 5.17 -25.50
N GLY A 151 3.71 5.96 -24.43
CA GLY A 151 3.92 7.41 -24.53
C GLY A 151 2.72 8.30 -24.26
N ALA A 152 1.55 7.78 -23.93
CA ALA A 152 0.43 8.60 -23.44
C ALA A 152 0.63 8.94 -21.96
N THR A 153 1.15 10.14 -21.69
CA THR A 153 1.10 10.76 -20.36
C THR A 153 -0.34 11.12 -20.02
N VAL A 154 -0.81 10.65 -18.88
CA VAL A 154 -2.05 11.12 -18.24
C VAL A 154 -1.73 12.36 -17.43
#